data_ff1938232a5f6e3198c3a20075436ec3
#
_entry.id   ff1938232a5f6e3198c3a20075436ec3
#
_cell.length_a   1.000
_cell.length_b   1.000
_cell.length_c   1.000
_cell.angle_alpha   90.00
_cell.angle_beta   90.00
_cell.angle_gamma   90.00
#
_symmetry.space_group_name_H-M   'P 1'
#
loop_
_entity.id
_entity.type
_entity.pdbx_description
1 polymer ?
#
loop_
_entity_poly.entity_id
_entity_poly.type
_entity_poly.pdbx_seq_one_letter_code
_entity_poly.pdbx_strand_id
1 'polypeptide(L)'
;MAWAPSAVWDNEISQYHVFWASRHYAESDGSHTGAASLDRIRHATTRDFVSFGAPEDYVALADTPVIDQEFQHLGSGDGATWARFIKNETTNQVYQETTTDSGLFGAWARVPGYVRDETPREGPASFADNVTPGLYHLFLDDYTQYVPFEKSDITAPGSWQPASTNGFPSGLKHGSVTPLTQKEYDAVSVAFA
;
A
#
# COMPACT_ATOMS: atom_id res chain seq x y z
N MET A 1 -13.01 -10.87 -7.23
CA MET A 1 -12.40 -9.55 -7.05
C MET A 1 -10.96 -9.76 -6.61
N ALA A 2 -10.01 -9.12 -7.27
CA ALA A 2 -8.61 -9.02 -6.86
C ALA A 2 -8.16 -7.62 -7.26
N TRP A 3 -8.08 -6.70 -6.28
CA TRP A 3 -7.83 -5.28 -6.51
C TRP A 3 -6.57 -4.81 -5.80
N ALA A 4 -5.97 -3.75 -6.34
CA ALA A 4 -4.84 -3.03 -5.78
C ALA A 4 -3.72 -3.98 -5.27
N PRO A 5 -3.09 -4.79 -6.15
CA PRO A 5 -2.01 -5.65 -5.74
C PRO A 5 -0.77 -4.83 -5.36
N SER A 6 -0.13 -5.20 -4.27
CA SER A 6 1.21 -4.73 -3.89
C SER A 6 2.13 -5.92 -3.61
N ALA A 7 3.44 -5.73 -3.70
CA ALA A 7 4.39 -6.80 -3.51
C ALA A 7 5.62 -6.33 -2.73
N VAL A 8 6.07 -7.16 -1.79
CA VAL A 8 7.28 -6.92 -1.00
C VAL A 8 8.20 -8.13 -1.13
N TRP A 9 9.45 -7.89 -1.49
CA TRP A 9 10.46 -8.93 -1.51
C TRP A 9 10.94 -9.26 -0.10
N ASP A 10 10.98 -10.55 0.22
CA ASP A 10 11.51 -11.07 1.47
C ASP A 10 12.81 -11.83 1.21
N ASN A 11 13.93 -11.30 1.74
CA ASN A 11 15.25 -11.89 1.60
C ASN A 11 15.40 -13.22 2.37
N GLU A 12 14.67 -13.42 3.47
CA GLU A 12 14.82 -14.62 4.31
C GLU A 12 14.29 -15.86 3.61
N ILE A 13 13.13 -15.73 2.96
CA ILE A 13 12.51 -16.84 2.23
C ILE A 13 12.78 -16.79 0.72
N SER A 14 13.43 -15.74 0.21
CA SER A 14 13.70 -15.51 -1.21
C SER A 14 12.43 -15.63 -2.07
N GLN A 15 11.39 -14.94 -1.65
CA GLN A 15 10.10 -14.84 -2.34
C GLN A 15 9.51 -13.45 -2.19
N TYR A 16 8.57 -13.13 -3.07
CA TYR A 16 7.69 -11.98 -2.88
C TYR A 16 6.50 -12.38 -2.00
N HIS A 17 6.14 -11.51 -1.08
CA HIS A 17 4.83 -11.44 -0.48
C HIS A 17 3.95 -10.58 -1.37
N VAL A 18 2.87 -11.12 -1.90
CA VAL A 18 1.91 -10.39 -2.72
C VAL A 18 0.63 -10.21 -1.92
N PHE A 19 0.13 -8.99 -1.88
CA PHE A 19 -1.07 -8.60 -1.16
C PHE A 19 -2.09 -8.04 -2.13
N TRP A 20 -3.38 -8.27 -1.90
CA TRP A 20 -4.47 -7.72 -2.72
C TRP A 20 -5.75 -7.64 -1.92
N ALA A 21 -6.63 -6.72 -2.32
CA ALA A 21 -7.99 -6.66 -1.75
C ALA A 21 -8.89 -7.70 -2.39
N SER A 22 -9.70 -8.38 -1.58
CA SER A 22 -10.67 -9.38 -2.02
C SER A 22 -11.80 -9.54 -1.01
N ARG A 23 -12.76 -10.40 -1.34
CA ARG A 23 -13.85 -10.84 -0.46
C ARG A 23 -14.11 -12.33 -0.65
N HIS A 24 -14.68 -12.97 0.35
CA HIS A 24 -15.09 -14.36 0.27
C HIS A 24 -16.59 -14.49 -0.01
N TYR A 25 -16.93 -15.53 -0.73
CA TYR A 25 -18.26 -16.03 -0.92
C TYR A 25 -18.38 -17.42 -0.31
N ALA A 26 -19.59 -17.93 -0.09
CA ALA A 26 -19.77 -19.30 0.36
C ALA A 26 -19.18 -20.28 -0.68
N GLU A 27 -18.58 -21.37 -0.24
CA GLU A 27 -17.97 -22.38 -1.15
C GLU A 27 -18.98 -22.94 -2.16
N SER A 28 -20.27 -22.99 -1.78
CA SER A 28 -21.37 -23.40 -2.67
C SER A 28 -21.76 -22.35 -3.70
N ASP A 29 -21.28 -21.12 -3.59
CA ASP A 29 -21.55 -20.01 -4.52
C ASP A 29 -20.41 -19.79 -5.52
N GLY A 30 -20.21 -20.77 -6.39
CA GLY A 30 -19.18 -20.68 -7.45
C GLY A 30 -19.40 -19.57 -8.47
N SER A 31 -20.58 -18.97 -8.52
CA SER A 31 -20.91 -17.81 -9.39
C SER A 31 -20.66 -16.46 -8.72
N HIS A 32 -20.39 -16.44 -7.41
CA HIS A 32 -20.14 -15.22 -6.63
C HIS A 32 -21.26 -14.19 -6.73
N THR A 33 -22.51 -14.64 -6.65
CA THR A 33 -23.71 -13.81 -6.76
C THR A 33 -24.46 -13.65 -5.44
N GLY A 34 -24.10 -14.44 -4.43
CA GLY A 34 -24.67 -14.39 -3.09
C GLY A 34 -24.02 -13.34 -2.19
N ALA A 35 -24.30 -13.47 -0.90
CA ALA A 35 -23.71 -12.60 0.10
C ALA A 35 -22.19 -12.82 0.21
N ALA A 36 -21.43 -11.74 0.14
CA ALA A 36 -20.00 -11.74 0.34
C ALA A 36 -19.61 -11.36 1.79
N SER A 37 -18.41 -11.75 2.21
CA SER A 37 -17.77 -11.15 3.40
C SER A 37 -17.49 -9.66 3.18
N LEU A 38 -17.09 -8.94 4.23
CA LEU A 38 -16.44 -7.63 4.08
C LEU A 38 -15.15 -7.77 3.27
N ASP A 39 -14.81 -6.71 2.55
CA ASP A 39 -13.52 -6.60 1.85
C ASP A 39 -12.37 -6.66 2.84
N ARG A 40 -11.32 -7.34 2.43
CA ARG A 40 -10.14 -7.65 3.24
C ARG A 40 -8.89 -7.70 2.41
N ILE A 41 -7.75 -7.58 3.04
CA ILE A 41 -6.47 -7.80 2.38
C ILE A 41 -6.10 -9.27 2.48
N ARG A 42 -5.85 -9.89 1.34
CA ARG A 42 -5.34 -11.24 1.19
C ARG A 42 -3.84 -11.22 0.91
N HIS A 43 -3.19 -12.33 1.15
CA HIS A 43 -1.75 -12.53 0.95
C HIS A 43 -1.47 -13.91 0.37
N ALA A 44 -0.42 -13.98 -0.46
CA ALA A 44 0.22 -15.23 -0.89
C ALA A 44 1.69 -14.95 -1.21
N THR A 45 2.53 -16.00 -1.21
CA THR A 45 3.93 -15.90 -1.64
C THR A 45 4.09 -16.34 -3.10
N THR A 46 5.11 -15.80 -3.77
CA THR A 46 5.51 -16.21 -5.11
C THR A 46 6.99 -15.93 -5.35
N ARG A 47 7.61 -16.67 -6.27
CA ARG A 47 8.97 -16.39 -6.78
C ARG A 47 8.99 -15.79 -8.17
N ASP A 48 7.95 -15.98 -8.93
CA ASP A 48 7.92 -15.75 -10.38
C ASP A 48 6.67 -15.02 -10.88
N PHE A 49 5.75 -14.65 -9.97
CA PHE A 49 4.43 -14.09 -10.27
C PHE A 49 3.57 -14.94 -11.22
N VAL A 50 3.89 -16.22 -11.32
CA VAL A 50 3.15 -17.24 -12.10
C VAL A 50 2.57 -18.30 -11.19
N SER A 51 3.41 -18.80 -10.27
CA SER A 51 3.02 -19.80 -9.28
C SER A 51 2.92 -19.14 -7.91
N PHE A 52 1.78 -19.32 -7.25
CA PHE A 52 1.51 -18.72 -5.95
C PHE A 52 1.27 -19.80 -4.87
N GLY A 53 1.69 -19.50 -3.66
CA GLY A 53 1.30 -20.26 -2.48
C GLY A 53 -0.20 -20.15 -2.19
N ALA A 54 -0.66 -20.93 -1.20
CA ALA A 54 -2.07 -20.84 -0.79
C ALA A 54 -2.39 -19.44 -0.26
N PRO A 55 -3.49 -18.81 -0.72
CA PRO A 55 -3.86 -17.49 -0.24
C PRO A 55 -4.47 -17.54 1.15
N GLU A 56 -4.10 -16.58 2.00
CA GLU A 56 -4.62 -16.41 3.35
C GLU A 56 -5.07 -14.98 3.63
N ASP A 57 -5.85 -14.77 4.68
CA ASP A 57 -6.25 -13.44 5.11
C ASP A 57 -5.08 -12.76 5.85
N TYR A 58 -4.74 -11.54 5.43
CA TYR A 58 -3.70 -10.74 6.05
C TYR A 58 -4.29 -9.64 6.95
N VAL A 59 -5.26 -8.88 6.44
CA VAL A 59 -6.06 -7.94 7.25
C VAL A 59 -7.52 -8.24 7.01
N ALA A 60 -8.20 -8.74 8.05
CA ALA A 60 -9.64 -9.00 8.02
C ALA A 60 -10.27 -8.43 9.27
N LEU A 61 -10.93 -7.28 9.16
CA LEU A 61 -11.59 -6.61 10.27
C LEU A 61 -13.03 -7.09 10.40
N ALA A 62 -13.54 -7.11 11.63
CA ALA A 62 -14.87 -7.67 11.92
C ALA A 62 -16.02 -6.80 11.41
N ASP A 63 -15.81 -5.49 11.33
CA ASP A 63 -16.86 -4.48 11.09
C ASP A 63 -16.49 -3.43 10.05
N THR A 64 -15.29 -3.50 9.48
CA THR A 64 -14.77 -2.47 8.59
C THR A 64 -14.21 -3.11 7.32
N PRO A 65 -14.80 -2.86 6.14
CA PRO A 65 -14.20 -3.29 4.88
C PRO A 65 -12.94 -2.47 4.58
N VAL A 66 -11.89 -3.16 4.12
CA VAL A 66 -10.59 -2.54 3.81
C VAL A 66 -10.07 -3.00 2.47
N ILE A 67 -9.49 -2.05 1.72
CA ILE A 67 -8.87 -2.28 0.42
C ILE A 67 -7.59 -1.45 0.28
N ASP A 68 -6.92 -1.52 -0.86
CA ASP A 68 -5.83 -0.66 -1.30
C ASP A 68 -4.71 -0.56 -0.26
N GLN A 69 -4.05 -1.68 0.00
CA GLN A 69 -2.92 -1.69 0.92
C GLN A 69 -1.61 -1.43 0.19
N GLU A 70 -0.79 -0.54 0.74
CA GLU A 70 0.57 -0.26 0.31
C GLU A 70 1.54 -0.26 1.50
N PHE A 71 2.81 -0.63 1.25
CA PHE A 71 3.86 -0.69 2.26
C PHE A 71 4.97 0.31 1.98
N GLN A 72 5.53 0.87 3.07
CA GLN A 72 6.74 1.66 3.06
C GLN A 72 7.76 1.05 4.02
N HIS A 73 8.91 0.63 3.50
CA HIS A 73 10.03 0.24 4.34
C HIS A 73 10.70 1.47 4.95
N LEU A 74 10.91 1.48 6.25
CA LEU A 74 11.46 2.62 7.01
C LEU A 74 12.95 2.46 7.33
N GLY A 75 13.55 1.35 6.92
CA GLY A 75 14.92 1.01 7.27
C GLY A 75 15.01 0.00 8.41
N SER A 76 16.24 -0.38 8.76
CA SER A 76 16.54 -1.25 9.90
C SER A 76 17.08 -0.37 11.03
N GLY A 77 16.36 -0.32 12.15
CA GLY A 77 16.76 0.46 13.33
C GLY A 77 15.93 0.09 14.55
N ASP A 78 16.19 0.72 15.67
CA ASP A 78 15.41 0.59 16.89
C ASP A 78 14.09 1.35 16.67
N GLY A 79 13.01 0.65 16.36
CA GLY A 79 11.69 1.25 16.13
C GLY A 79 10.91 0.57 15.03
N ALA A 80 9.91 1.29 14.48
CA ALA A 80 9.11 0.81 13.37
C ALA A 80 9.96 0.61 12.12
N THR A 81 9.93 -0.59 11.55
CA THR A 81 10.66 -0.92 10.31
C THR A 81 9.79 -0.81 9.07
N TRP A 82 8.47 -0.82 9.26
CA TRP A 82 7.49 -0.71 8.18
C TRP A 82 6.36 0.24 8.56
N ALA A 83 5.89 0.98 7.58
CA ALA A 83 4.58 1.59 7.58
C ALA A 83 3.70 0.90 6.54
N ARG A 84 2.38 0.86 6.77
CA ARG A 84 1.40 0.48 5.75
C ARG A 84 0.26 1.48 5.73
N PHE A 85 -0.31 1.62 4.55
CA PHE A 85 -1.44 2.49 4.28
C PHE A 85 -2.58 1.63 3.78
N ILE A 86 -3.77 1.81 4.31
CA ILE A 86 -4.94 0.99 3.97
C ILE A 86 -6.17 1.90 3.87
N LYS A 87 -6.97 1.70 2.84
CA LYS A 87 -8.25 2.40 2.70
C LYS A 87 -9.33 1.73 3.54
N ASN A 88 -10.02 2.53 4.33
CA ASN A 88 -11.28 2.19 4.97
C ASN A 88 -12.43 2.53 4.01
N GLU A 89 -13.13 1.53 3.52
CA GLU A 89 -14.23 1.67 2.56
C GLU A 89 -15.48 2.33 3.18
N THR A 90 -15.65 2.25 4.50
CA THR A 90 -16.79 2.90 5.17
C THR A 90 -16.64 4.42 5.20
N THR A 91 -15.42 4.93 5.39
CA THR A 91 -15.16 6.37 5.50
C THR A 91 -14.59 6.98 4.23
N ASN A 92 -14.18 6.16 3.26
CA ASN A 92 -13.45 6.58 2.06
C ASN A 92 -12.17 7.37 2.38
N GLN A 93 -11.44 6.92 3.40
CA GLN A 93 -10.21 7.54 3.85
C GLN A 93 -9.11 6.50 4.02
N VAL A 94 -7.86 6.91 3.79
CA VAL A 94 -6.68 6.09 4.01
C VAL A 94 -6.12 6.33 5.40
N TYR A 95 -5.83 5.24 6.09
CA TYR A 95 -5.16 5.29 7.37
C TYR A 95 -3.76 4.66 7.31
N GLN A 96 -2.97 4.97 8.30
CA GLN A 96 -1.61 4.49 8.43
C GLN A 96 -1.44 3.65 9.70
N GLU A 97 -0.63 2.60 9.59
CA GLU A 97 -0.12 1.82 10.71
C GLU A 97 1.40 1.68 10.60
N THR A 98 2.07 1.47 11.73
CA THR A 98 3.49 1.16 11.78
C THR A 98 3.73 -0.12 12.57
N THR A 99 4.77 -0.87 12.22
CA THR A 99 5.14 -2.07 12.98
C THR A 99 5.63 -1.68 14.36
N THR A 100 5.30 -2.48 15.37
CA THR A 100 5.86 -2.39 16.73
C THR A 100 6.97 -3.41 16.96
N ASP A 101 7.17 -4.29 16.01
CA ASP A 101 8.27 -5.23 15.89
C ASP A 101 8.81 -5.24 14.46
N SER A 102 9.82 -6.00 14.15
CA SER A 102 10.55 -5.93 12.88
C SER A 102 9.93 -6.69 11.72
N GLY A 103 8.68 -7.17 11.81
CA GLY A 103 8.12 -8.06 10.81
C GLY A 103 6.86 -7.55 10.10
N LEU A 104 6.71 -7.87 8.81
CA LEU A 104 5.45 -7.63 8.07
C LEU A 104 4.25 -8.38 8.65
N PHE A 105 4.50 -9.52 9.30
CA PHE A 105 3.48 -10.39 9.91
C PHE A 105 3.41 -10.27 11.43
N GLY A 106 4.13 -9.31 12.00
CA GLY A 106 4.11 -9.00 13.42
C GLY A 106 2.96 -8.08 13.82
N ALA A 107 3.16 -7.35 14.92
CA ALA A 107 2.16 -6.44 15.45
C ALA A 107 2.22 -5.07 14.75
N TRP A 108 1.04 -4.50 14.51
CA TRP A 108 0.86 -3.19 13.91
C TRP A 108 0.14 -2.24 14.86
N ALA A 109 0.64 -1.02 14.98
CA ALA A 109 0.00 0.04 15.73
C ALA A 109 -0.56 1.11 14.78
N ARG A 110 -1.83 1.48 14.98
CA ARG A 110 -2.49 2.55 14.25
C ARG A 110 -1.86 3.91 14.60
N VAL A 111 -1.42 4.64 13.59
CA VAL A 111 -1.13 6.08 13.74
C VAL A 111 -2.48 6.80 13.89
N PRO A 112 -2.68 7.61 14.96
CA PRO A 112 -3.96 8.26 15.20
C PRO A 112 -4.45 9.13 14.04
N GLY A 113 -5.72 8.99 13.71
CA GLY A 113 -6.37 9.73 12.62
C GLY A 113 -6.28 9.02 11.26
N TYR A 114 -6.58 9.76 10.24
CA TYR A 114 -6.36 9.40 8.84
C TYR A 114 -5.18 10.20 8.27
N VAL A 115 -4.60 9.73 7.18
CA VAL A 115 -3.46 10.42 6.54
C VAL A 115 -3.88 11.79 5.99
N ARG A 116 -5.16 11.90 5.60
CA ARG A 116 -5.83 13.16 5.22
C ARG A 116 -7.26 13.15 5.70
N ASP A 117 -7.80 14.33 6.02
CA ASP A 117 -9.20 14.49 6.45
C ASP A 117 -10.16 14.59 5.26
N GLU A 118 -9.67 15.03 4.10
CA GLU A 118 -10.47 15.15 2.90
C GLU A 118 -10.89 13.78 2.35
N THR A 119 -12.09 13.69 1.83
CA THR A 119 -12.68 12.50 1.21
C THR A 119 -13.19 12.79 -0.19
N PRO A 120 -13.19 11.84 -1.11
CA PRO A 120 -12.61 10.50 -0.96
C PRO A 120 -11.09 10.49 -1.10
N ARG A 121 -10.43 9.48 -0.52
CA ARG A 121 -9.01 9.16 -0.73
C ARG A 121 -8.82 7.66 -0.80
N GLU A 122 -8.07 7.19 -1.81
CA GLU A 122 -7.78 5.78 -2.02
C GLU A 122 -6.43 5.56 -2.70
N GLY A 123 -6.09 4.30 -3.04
CA GLY A 123 -4.95 3.93 -3.85
C GLY A 123 -3.61 4.48 -3.36
N PRO A 124 -3.24 4.34 -2.08
CA PRO A 124 -1.99 4.90 -1.57
C PRO A 124 -0.79 4.34 -2.34
N ALA A 125 0.17 5.22 -2.70
CA ALA A 125 1.49 4.86 -3.19
C ALA A 125 2.54 5.66 -2.42
N SER A 126 3.34 4.99 -1.61
CA SER A 126 4.32 5.63 -0.71
C SER A 126 5.75 5.29 -1.10
N PHE A 127 6.64 6.25 -0.97
CA PHE A 127 8.07 6.06 -1.21
C PHE A 127 8.91 7.06 -0.41
N ALA A 128 10.16 6.68 -0.14
CA ALA A 128 11.15 7.59 0.46
C ALA A 128 11.71 8.53 -0.60
N ASP A 129 11.99 9.78 -0.22
CA ASP A 129 12.68 10.73 -1.09
C ASP A 129 14.13 10.28 -1.34
N ASN A 130 14.57 10.33 -2.59
CA ASN A 130 15.91 9.89 -2.98
C ASN A 130 17.02 10.91 -2.65
N VAL A 131 16.66 12.15 -2.32
CA VAL A 131 17.59 13.28 -2.12
C VAL A 131 17.61 13.72 -0.66
N THR A 132 16.46 13.76 -0.02
CA THR A 132 16.26 14.27 1.34
C THR A 132 16.01 13.11 2.30
N PRO A 133 17.02 12.65 3.04
CA PRO A 133 16.83 11.56 4.01
C PRO A 133 15.73 11.89 5.03
N GLY A 134 14.86 10.92 5.30
CA GLY A 134 13.77 11.07 6.25
C GLY A 134 12.53 11.77 5.71
N LEU A 135 12.56 12.29 4.49
CA LEU A 135 11.37 12.76 3.80
C LEU A 135 10.70 11.59 3.07
N TYR A 136 9.39 11.51 3.18
CA TYR A 136 8.55 10.51 2.51
C TYR A 136 7.47 11.19 1.70
N HIS A 137 7.12 10.56 0.58
CA HIS A 137 6.03 10.97 -0.29
C HIS A 137 4.89 9.95 -0.22
N LEU A 138 3.68 10.44 -0.40
CA LEU A 138 2.47 9.62 -0.47
C LEU A 138 1.56 10.20 -1.54
N PHE A 139 1.22 9.39 -2.54
CA PHE A 139 0.18 9.74 -3.51
C PHE A 139 -1.12 9.10 -3.08
N LEU A 140 -2.21 9.88 -3.14
CA LEU A 140 -3.56 9.39 -2.89
C LEU A 140 -4.45 9.78 -4.06
N ASP A 141 -5.27 8.85 -4.53
CA ASP A 141 -6.29 9.10 -5.55
C ASP A 141 -7.49 9.80 -4.91
N ASP A 142 -7.94 10.90 -5.49
CA ASP A 142 -9.14 11.65 -5.10
C ASP A 142 -10.36 11.31 -5.97
N TYR A 143 -10.31 10.14 -6.65
CA TYR A 143 -11.24 9.63 -7.65
C TYR A 143 -11.16 10.33 -9.01
N THR A 144 -10.40 11.41 -9.11
CA THR A 144 -10.09 12.08 -10.38
C THR A 144 -8.65 11.82 -10.83
N GLN A 145 -7.71 11.93 -9.92
CA GLN A 145 -6.28 11.71 -10.17
C GLN A 145 -5.51 11.54 -8.85
N TYR A 146 -4.24 11.17 -8.95
CA TYR A 146 -3.33 11.23 -7.81
C TYR A 146 -3.07 12.67 -7.36
N VAL A 147 -3.05 12.85 -6.03
CA VAL A 147 -2.65 14.08 -5.34
C VAL A 147 -1.44 13.77 -4.48
N PRO A 148 -0.32 14.51 -4.62
CA PRO A 148 0.90 14.26 -3.86
C PRO A 148 0.86 14.89 -2.47
N PHE A 149 1.40 14.15 -1.50
CA PHE A 149 1.61 14.59 -0.11
C PHE A 149 3.01 14.22 0.34
N GLU A 150 3.50 14.87 1.41
CA GLU A 150 4.81 14.63 1.98
C GLU A 150 4.80 14.68 3.51
N LYS A 151 5.76 14.00 4.13
CA LYS A 151 5.95 13.98 5.59
C LYS A 151 7.41 13.65 5.94
N SER A 152 7.99 14.41 6.86
CA SER A 152 9.39 14.21 7.30
C SER A 152 9.55 13.18 8.41
N ASP A 153 8.51 12.91 9.18
CA ASP A 153 8.48 11.83 10.19
C ASP A 153 7.24 10.98 9.98
N ILE A 154 7.42 9.89 9.26
CA ILE A 154 6.32 9.01 8.89
C ILE A 154 5.67 8.31 10.10
N THR A 155 6.39 8.18 11.22
CA THR A 155 5.90 7.51 12.42
C THR A 155 5.14 8.46 13.36
N ALA A 156 5.35 9.76 13.24
CA ALA A 156 4.68 10.75 14.06
C ALA A 156 3.17 10.84 13.76
N PRO A 157 2.33 11.12 14.76
CA PRO A 157 0.93 11.45 14.53
C PRO A 157 0.79 12.74 13.70
N GLY A 158 -0.41 12.94 13.14
CA GLY A 158 -0.76 14.12 12.35
C GLY A 158 -0.80 13.86 10.85
N SER A 159 -1.49 14.77 10.16
CA SER A 159 -1.78 14.65 8.73
C SER A 159 -0.53 14.85 7.86
N TRP A 160 -0.49 14.16 6.76
CA TRP A 160 0.46 14.40 5.68
C TRP A 160 0.21 15.77 5.07
N GLN A 161 1.26 16.49 4.71
CA GLN A 161 1.16 17.84 4.15
C GLN A 161 1.04 17.78 2.62
N PRO A 162 0.28 18.69 1.97
CA PRO A 162 0.28 18.76 0.52
C PRO A 162 1.69 19.03 -0.02
N ALA A 163 2.11 18.24 -1.00
CA ALA A 163 3.35 18.45 -1.73
C ALA A 163 3.11 19.29 -3.00
N SER A 164 4.20 19.78 -3.60
CA SER A 164 4.12 20.55 -4.84
C SER A 164 3.55 19.71 -5.98
N THR A 165 2.63 20.29 -6.73
CA THR A 165 2.11 19.71 -7.98
C THR A 165 2.86 20.17 -9.22
N ASN A 166 3.90 21.02 -9.06
CA ASN A 166 4.68 21.50 -10.18
C ASN A 166 5.48 20.35 -10.82
N GLY A 167 5.21 20.07 -12.09
CA GLY A 167 5.79 18.92 -12.80
C GLY A 167 5.19 17.56 -12.41
N PHE A 168 4.19 17.52 -11.51
CA PHE A 168 3.49 16.29 -11.20
C PHE A 168 2.60 15.85 -12.37
N PRO A 169 2.69 14.59 -12.82
CA PRO A 169 1.93 14.13 -13.97
C PRO A 169 0.43 14.10 -13.68
N SER A 170 -0.37 14.55 -14.65
CA SER A 170 -1.83 14.56 -14.55
C SER A 170 -2.44 13.24 -14.99
N GLY A 171 -3.64 12.95 -14.49
CA GLY A 171 -4.45 11.79 -14.92
C GLY A 171 -3.97 10.44 -14.44
N LEU A 172 -2.96 10.38 -13.57
CA LEU A 172 -2.54 9.13 -12.94
C LEU A 172 -3.53 8.75 -11.84
N LYS A 173 -3.79 7.46 -11.76
CA LYS A 173 -4.59 6.81 -10.71
C LYS A 173 -3.94 5.51 -10.32
N HIS A 174 -4.24 5.03 -9.16
CA HIS A 174 -3.82 3.73 -8.61
C HIS A 174 -2.55 3.16 -9.24
N GLY A 175 -1.43 3.27 -8.57
CA GLY A 175 -0.15 2.76 -9.03
C GLY A 175 0.77 2.51 -7.85
N SER A 176 2.00 2.16 -8.14
CA SER A 176 3.08 2.03 -7.18
C SER A 176 4.30 2.80 -7.64
N VAL A 177 5.20 3.12 -6.72
CA VAL A 177 6.47 3.76 -7.02
C VAL A 177 7.60 2.79 -6.70
N THR A 178 8.41 2.49 -7.69
CA THR A 178 9.55 1.58 -7.56
C THR A 178 10.85 2.37 -7.71
N PRO A 179 11.78 2.28 -6.75
CA PRO A 179 13.09 2.91 -6.89
C PRO A 179 13.88 2.21 -8.00
N LEU A 180 14.51 3.00 -8.86
CA LEU A 180 15.36 2.52 -9.94
C LEU A 180 16.78 2.99 -9.73
N THR A 181 17.76 2.14 -10.05
CA THR A 181 19.13 2.58 -10.30
C THR A 181 19.19 3.38 -11.60
N GLN A 182 20.23 4.19 -11.80
CA GLN A 182 20.40 4.94 -13.07
C GLN A 182 20.39 4.01 -14.28
N LYS A 183 21.04 2.84 -14.18
CA LYS A 183 21.07 1.85 -15.25
C LYS A 183 19.67 1.31 -15.61
N GLU A 184 18.83 1.05 -14.62
CA GLU A 184 17.46 0.59 -14.83
C GLU A 184 16.60 1.70 -15.42
N TYR A 185 16.73 2.93 -14.92
CA TYR A 185 16.07 4.10 -15.49
C TYR A 185 16.40 4.30 -16.97
N ASP A 186 17.70 4.23 -17.33
CA ASP A 186 18.14 4.37 -18.71
C ASP A 186 17.55 3.26 -19.60
N ALA A 187 17.51 2.01 -19.10
CA ALA A 187 16.93 0.89 -19.82
C ALA A 187 15.41 1.05 -20.07
N VAL A 188 14.68 1.47 -19.04
CA VAL A 188 13.23 1.75 -19.15
C VAL A 188 12.97 2.90 -20.11
N SER A 189 13.75 3.99 -19.99
CA SER A 189 13.61 5.17 -20.87
C SER A 189 13.83 4.83 -22.34
N VAL A 190 14.78 3.92 -22.65
CA VAL A 190 15.01 3.46 -24.04
C VAL A 190 13.88 2.55 -24.52
N ALA A 191 13.32 1.73 -23.64
CA ALA A 191 12.26 0.76 -24.00
C ALA A 191 10.89 1.42 -24.27
N PHE A 192 10.66 2.61 -23.72
CA PHE A 192 9.37 3.32 -23.78
C PHE A 192 9.46 4.74 -24.35
N ALA A 193 10.54 5.07 -25.06
CA ALA A 193 10.75 6.34 -25.75
C ALA A 193 9.95 6.47 -27.05
#